data_49c406e4b377a600cb6baefa8e62d5ec
#
_entry.id   49c406e4b377a600cb6baefa8e62d5ec
#
_cell.length_a   1.000
_cell.length_b   1.000
_cell.length_c   1.000
_cell.angle_alpha   90.00
_cell.angle_beta   90.00
_cell.angle_gamma   90.00
#
_symmetry.space_group_name_H-M   'P 1'
#
loop_
_entity.id
_entity.type
_entity.pdbx_description
1 polymer ?
#
loop_
_entity_poly.entity_id
_entity_poly.type
_entity_poly.pdbx_seq_one_letter_code
_entity_poly.pdbx_strand_id
1 'polypeptide(L)'
;MSAYRIEFRPAALRELRRIDRPVQPRIQGAIALLGQDPRPPASRPLRGREGYRLRVGDYRIIYTINDGILLIVVVTTGHRRDVYQ
;
A
#
# COMPACT_ATOMS: atom_id res chain seq x y z
N MET A 1 -20.93 7.50 3.48
CA MET A 1 -19.52 7.47 3.13
C MET A 1 -19.07 6.04 2.87
N SER A 2 -18.52 5.79 1.74
CA SER A 2 -17.99 4.45 1.46
C SER A 2 -16.53 4.39 1.93
N ALA A 3 -16.18 3.32 2.58
CA ALA A 3 -14.81 3.02 2.97
C ALA A 3 -14.41 1.71 2.33
N TYR A 4 -13.20 1.66 1.78
CA TYR A 4 -12.69 0.44 1.18
C TYR A 4 -12.19 -0.48 2.28
N ARG A 5 -12.48 -1.77 2.14
CA ARG A 5 -11.87 -2.78 2.99
C ARG A 5 -10.43 -2.97 2.55
N ILE A 6 -9.54 -3.21 3.51
CA ILE A 6 -8.12 -3.39 3.21
C ILE A 6 -7.72 -4.79 3.60
N GLU A 7 -7.14 -5.52 2.64
CA GLU A 7 -6.59 -6.84 2.86
C GLU A 7 -5.11 -6.83 2.48
N PHE A 8 -4.33 -7.67 3.14
CA PHE A 8 -2.91 -7.79 2.90
C PHE A 8 -2.59 -9.15 2.33
N ARG A 9 -1.75 -9.18 1.32
CA ARG A 9 -1.14 -10.44 0.93
C ARG A 9 -0.18 -10.89 2.02
N PRO A 10 0.00 -12.21 2.22
CA PRO A 10 0.92 -12.69 3.26
C PRO A 10 2.33 -12.09 3.15
N ALA A 11 2.85 -11.94 1.93
CA ALA A 11 4.16 -11.33 1.72
C ALA A 11 4.20 -9.90 2.23
N ALA A 12 3.13 -9.13 2.01
CA ALA A 12 3.07 -7.75 2.48
C ALA A 12 3.08 -7.67 4.01
N LEU A 13 2.38 -8.58 4.67
CA LEU A 13 2.39 -8.62 6.14
C LEU A 13 3.77 -8.95 6.68
N ARG A 14 4.45 -9.92 6.05
CA ARG A 14 5.82 -10.27 6.46
C ARG A 14 6.77 -9.09 6.31
N GLU A 15 6.66 -8.38 5.20
CA GLU A 15 7.49 -7.21 4.94
C GLU A 15 7.21 -6.10 5.93
N LEU A 16 5.93 -5.86 6.23
CA LEU A 16 5.52 -4.84 7.20
C LEU A 16 6.15 -5.10 8.57
N ARG A 17 6.21 -6.36 8.99
CA ARG A 17 6.80 -6.73 10.28
C ARG A 17 8.29 -6.51 10.33
N ARG A 18 8.97 -6.46 9.18
CA ARG A 18 10.42 -6.23 9.09
C ARG A 18 10.79 -4.77 9.02
N ILE A 19 9.81 -3.89 8.84
CA ILE A 19 10.05 -2.45 8.81
C ILE A 19 10.44 -1.99 10.22
N ASP A 20 11.38 -1.05 10.29
CA ASP A 20 11.81 -0.48 11.56
C ASP A 20 10.60 -0.02 12.37
N ARG A 21 10.61 -0.35 13.66
CA ARG A 21 9.46 -0.07 14.53
C ARG A 21 8.98 1.38 14.48
N PRO A 22 9.86 2.40 14.51
CA PRO A 22 9.38 3.77 14.45
C PRO A 22 8.65 4.12 13.16
N VAL A 23 8.93 3.39 12.07
CA VAL A 23 8.34 3.65 10.76
C VAL A 23 7.04 2.90 10.57
N GLN A 24 6.85 1.76 11.25
CA GLN A 24 5.66 0.94 11.07
C GLN A 24 4.35 1.71 11.25
N PRO A 25 4.18 2.54 12.30
CA PRO A 25 2.93 3.30 12.46
C PRO A 25 2.66 4.25 11.31
N ARG A 26 3.71 4.82 10.72
CA ARG A 26 3.54 5.70 9.57
C ARG A 26 3.03 4.95 8.36
N ILE A 27 3.58 3.76 8.12
CA ILE A 27 3.15 2.90 7.01
C ILE A 27 1.72 2.44 7.24
N GLN A 28 1.42 1.98 8.44
CA GLN A 28 0.08 1.52 8.77
C GLN A 28 -0.95 2.65 8.64
N GLY A 29 -0.59 3.84 9.10
CA GLY A 29 -1.47 4.99 8.98
C GLY A 29 -1.73 5.37 7.53
N ALA A 30 -0.69 5.33 6.70
CA ALA A 30 -0.84 5.63 5.27
C ALA A 30 -1.75 4.61 4.59
N ILE A 31 -1.60 3.33 4.93
CA ILE A 31 -2.46 2.27 4.39
C ILE A 31 -3.91 2.48 4.83
N ALA A 32 -4.12 2.81 6.10
CA ALA A 32 -5.47 3.05 6.61
C ALA A 32 -6.17 4.19 5.87
N LEU A 33 -5.42 5.23 5.52
CA LEU A 33 -5.98 6.36 4.76
C LEU A 33 -6.41 5.95 3.36
N LEU A 34 -5.81 4.92 2.79
CA LEU A 34 -6.25 4.41 1.48
C LEU A 34 -7.69 3.93 1.52
N GLY A 35 -8.17 3.48 2.67
CA GLY A 35 -9.56 3.09 2.81
C GLY A 35 -10.53 4.23 2.60
N GLN A 36 -10.10 5.45 2.88
CA GLN A 36 -10.90 6.66 2.67
C GLN A 36 -10.66 7.27 1.29
N ASP A 37 -9.44 7.18 0.80
CA ASP A 37 -9.03 7.75 -0.49
C ASP A 37 -8.02 6.80 -1.15
N PRO A 38 -8.49 5.91 -2.03
CA PRO A 38 -7.61 4.92 -2.65
C PRO A 38 -6.57 5.49 -3.60
N ARG A 39 -6.77 6.71 -4.08
CA ARG A 39 -5.87 7.35 -5.03
C ARG A 39 -5.42 8.71 -4.51
N PRO A 40 -4.69 8.72 -3.37
CA PRO A 40 -4.23 10.00 -2.81
C PRO A 40 -3.18 10.65 -3.73
N PRO A 41 -2.91 11.95 -3.54
CA PRO A 41 -1.98 12.67 -4.42
C PRO A 41 -0.60 12.04 -4.51
N ALA A 42 -0.14 11.35 -3.46
CA ALA A 42 1.17 10.71 -3.46
C ALA A 42 1.18 9.36 -4.19
N SER A 43 0.02 8.85 -4.59
CA SER A 43 -0.05 7.59 -5.32
C SER A 43 0.16 7.79 -6.80
N ARG A 44 0.67 6.74 -7.46
CA ARG A 44 0.86 6.71 -8.91
C ARG A 44 0.48 5.34 -9.43
N PRO A 45 -0.16 5.28 -10.61
CA PRO A 45 -0.43 3.98 -11.22
C PRO A 45 0.87 3.29 -11.64
N LEU A 46 0.86 1.97 -11.56
CA LEU A 46 1.99 1.18 -12.02
C LEU A 46 2.01 1.15 -13.55
N ARG A 47 3.21 1.05 -14.10
CA ARG A 47 3.37 0.92 -15.56
C ARG A 47 3.32 -0.56 -15.92
N GLY A 48 2.57 -0.87 -16.98
CA GLY A 48 2.56 -2.21 -17.56
C GLY A 48 1.83 -3.25 -16.76
N ARG A 49 1.19 -2.88 -15.66
CA ARG A 49 0.38 -3.81 -14.88
C ARG A 49 -0.62 -3.05 -14.03
N GLU A 50 -1.64 -3.76 -13.58
CA GLU A 50 -2.65 -3.20 -12.71
C GLU A 50 -2.08 -2.89 -11.33
N GLY A 51 -2.52 -1.78 -10.75
CA GLY A 51 -2.16 -1.43 -9.39
C GLY A 51 -1.57 -0.04 -9.27
N TYR A 52 -1.27 0.31 -8.03
CA TYR A 52 -0.76 1.62 -7.66
C TYR A 52 0.40 1.48 -6.70
N ARG A 53 1.24 2.51 -6.67
CA ARG A 53 2.28 2.62 -5.68
C ARG A 53 2.05 3.88 -4.84
N LEU A 54 2.32 3.78 -3.55
CA LEU A 54 2.27 4.90 -2.63
C LEU A 54 3.63 5.00 -1.94
N ARG A 55 4.24 6.17 -2.04
CA ARG A 55 5.53 6.41 -1.37
C ARG A 55 5.29 6.91 0.05
N VAL A 56 5.95 6.29 1.02
CA VAL A 56 5.95 6.72 2.41
C VAL A 56 7.41 6.72 2.88
N GLY A 57 8.04 7.91 2.86
CA GLY A 57 9.46 8.01 3.15
C GLY A 57 10.29 7.20 2.16
N ASP A 58 11.11 6.30 2.67
CA ASP A 58 11.92 5.40 1.84
C ASP A 58 11.22 4.10 1.49
N TYR A 59 9.94 3.97 1.83
CA TYR A 59 9.18 2.75 1.61
C TYR A 59 8.16 2.95 0.52
N ARG A 60 7.77 1.85 -0.10
CA ARG A 60 6.75 1.84 -1.13
C ARG A 60 5.71 0.79 -0.81
N ILE A 61 4.48 1.20 -0.97
CA ILE A 61 3.33 0.32 -0.81
C ILE A 61 2.78 0.09 -2.21
N ILE A 62 2.73 -1.17 -2.63
CA ILE A 62 2.10 -1.56 -3.89
C ILE A 62 0.76 -2.18 -3.53
N TYR A 63 -0.28 -1.70 -4.18
CA TYR A 63 -1.63 -2.17 -3.87
C TYR A 63 -2.50 -2.14 -5.11
N THR A 64 -3.59 -2.89 -5.08
CA THR A 64 -4.61 -2.89 -6.12
C THR A 64 -5.90 -2.34 -5.55
N ILE A 65 -6.75 -1.81 -6.42
CA ILE A 65 -8.03 -1.24 -6.05
C ILE A 65 -9.12 -1.95 -6.85
N ASN A 66 -10.15 -2.40 -6.17
CA ASN A 66 -11.35 -2.90 -6.81
C ASN A 66 -12.52 -2.01 -6.38
N ASP A 67 -12.90 -1.09 -7.25
CA ASP A 67 -13.97 -0.14 -6.94
C ASP A 67 -15.34 -0.81 -6.89
N GLY A 68 -15.52 -1.91 -7.60
CA GLY A 68 -16.78 -2.60 -7.63
C GLY A 68 -17.19 -3.21 -6.31
N ILE A 69 -16.21 -3.71 -5.55
CA ILE A 69 -16.47 -4.31 -4.23
C ILE A 69 -15.81 -3.52 -3.10
N LEU A 70 -15.29 -2.35 -3.40
CA LEU A 70 -14.64 -1.46 -2.43
C LEU A 70 -13.54 -2.18 -1.64
N LEU A 71 -12.60 -2.78 -2.38
CA LEU A 71 -11.52 -3.56 -1.78
C LEU A 71 -10.16 -3.05 -2.23
N ILE A 72 -9.26 -2.90 -1.27
CA ILE A 72 -7.84 -2.62 -1.54
C ILE A 72 -7.05 -3.84 -1.08
N VAL A 73 -6.18 -4.36 -1.94
CA VAL A 73 -5.27 -5.44 -1.58
C VAL A 73 -3.86 -4.90 -1.58
N VAL A 74 -3.20 -4.94 -0.42
CA VAL A 74 -1.81 -4.52 -0.29
C VAL A 74 -0.93 -5.69 -0.71
N VAL A 75 -0.15 -5.49 -1.76
CA VAL A 75 0.66 -6.55 -2.38
C VAL A 75 2.05 -6.59 -1.77
N THR A 76 2.70 -5.44 -1.60
CA THR A 76 4.01 -5.34 -0.95
C THR A 76 4.10 -4.07 -0.13
N THR A 77 4.96 -4.09 0.90
CA THR A 77 5.24 -2.93 1.73
C THR A 77 6.75 -2.81 1.93
N GLY A 78 7.51 -2.93 0.86
CA GLY A 78 8.96 -3.02 0.94
C GLY A 78 9.68 -1.70 0.89
N HIS A 79 10.96 -1.76 1.27
CA HIS A 79 11.86 -0.64 1.08
C HIS A 79 11.96 -0.35 -0.41
N ARG A 80 12.15 0.92 -0.73
CA ARG A 80 12.25 1.40 -2.11
C ARG A 80 13.16 0.57 -2.99
N ARG A 81 14.31 0.12 -2.46
CA ARG A 81 15.28 -0.68 -3.22
C ARG A 81 14.75 -2.05 -3.58
N ASP A 82 13.96 -2.64 -2.70
CA ASP A 82 13.47 -4.01 -2.87
C ASP A 82 12.28 -4.08 -3.80
N VAL A 83 11.52 -3.02 -3.88
CA VAL A 83 10.28 -2.99 -4.66
C VAL A 83 10.52 -2.77 -6.15
N TYR A 84 11.70 -2.27 -6.51
CA TYR A 84 12.03 -1.93 -7.88
C TYR A 84 12.69 -3.05 -8.68
N GLN A 85 12.55 -4.25 -8.24
CA GLN A 85 13.14 -5.35 -8.99
C GLN A 85 12.17 -5.92 -10.01
#